data_bc9c8f23a3009c46b125b5c4f37cd259
#
_entry.id   bc9c8f23a3009c46b125b5c4f37cd259
#
_cell.length_a   1.000
_cell.length_b   1.000
_cell.length_c   1.000
_cell.angle_alpha   90.00
_cell.angle_beta   90.00
_cell.angle_gamma   90.00
#
_symmetry.space_group_name_H-M   'P 1'
#
loop_
_entity.id
_entity.type
_entity.pdbx_description
1 polymer ?
#
loop_
_entity_poly.entity_id
_entity_poly.type
_entity_poly.pdbx_seq_one_letter_code
_entity_poly.pdbx_strand_id
1 'polypeptide(L)'
;RFIPVTDGIALASSGRTLPNIYAAQGGQGVAAAVSDALGIKFDGYVKFDRATLTGLIATYGNVEYNVAKTLLITDGTEVEAINSGDQIFTAEKVFRYIMFADFGEDESYRFNMIGSLLIELVNQNVSYIDGSLLTAYAEDILNAETDLTADILSARKAAMLNTVKYGINPADYYVPYGVYGDDGSFTVSDNSITTIQQKSGQNEE
;
A
#
# COMPACT_ATOMS: atom_id res chain seq x y z
N ARG A 1 8.02 -2.56 -3.83
CA ARG A 1 7.74 -3.19 -2.52
C ARG A 1 6.63 -2.46 -1.80
N PHE A 2 5.75 -3.21 -1.13
CA PHE A 2 4.72 -2.66 -0.24
C PHE A 2 5.15 -2.81 1.22
N ILE A 3 4.99 -1.76 2.01
CA ILE A 3 5.25 -1.77 3.45
C ILE A 3 3.99 -1.22 4.13
N PRO A 4 3.04 -2.07 4.53
CA PRO A 4 1.85 -1.64 5.25
C PRO A 4 2.24 -1.12 6.65
N VAL A 5 1.59 -0.05 7.08
CA VAL A 5 1.82 0.57 8.39
C VAL A 5 0.50 0.84 9.11
N THR A 6 0.53 0.76 10.43
CA THR A 6 -0.62 1.07 11.30
C THR A 6 -0.78 2.59 11.49
N ASP A 7 -1.99 3.02 11.80
CA ASP A 7 -2.31 4.42 12.12
C ASP A 7 -1.51 4.98 13.30
N GLY A 8 -1.10 4.10 14.21
CA GLY A 8 -0.32 4.43 15.40
C GLY A 8 1.19 4.53 15.20
N ILE A 9 1.71 4.30 13.98
CA ILE A 9 3.16 4.24 13.73
C ILE A 9 3.91 5.52 14.13
N ALA A 10 3.27 6.68 14.00
CA ALA A 10 3.87 7.97 14.34
C ALA A 10 3.51 8.44 15.77
N LEU A 11 2.64 7.72 16.48
CA LEU A 11 2.13 8.17 17.78
C LEU A 11 3.23 8.23 18.83
N ALA A 12 4.15 7.25 18.85
CA ALA A 12 5.25 7.20 19.78
C ALA A 12 6.22 8.39 19.66
N SER A 13 6.45 8.92 18.45
CA SER A 13 7.37 10.03 18.19
C SER A 13 6.69 11.40 18.15
N SER A 14 5.49 11.47 17.58
CA SER A 14 4.78 12.74 17.35
C SER A 14 3.66 13.01 18.35
N GLY A 15 3.24 12.02 19.15
CA GLY A 15 2.05 12.06 19.99
C GLY A 15 0.73 12.10 19.22
N ARG A 16 0.74 11.77 17.92
CA ARG A 16 -0.43 11.82 17.04
C ARG A 16 -0.52 10.59 16.14
N THR A 17 -1.73 10.12 15.91
CA THR A 17 -2.02 9.10 14.88
C THR A 17 -1.93 9.70 13.47
N LEU A 18 -1.73 8.85 12.46
CA LEU A 18 -1.67 9.30 11.05
C LEU A 18 -2.92 10.10 10.63
N PRO A 19 -4.16 9.73 10.98
CA PRO A 19 -5.33 10.56 10.70
C PRO A 19 -5.27 11.96 11.31
N ASN A 20 -4.76 12.09 12.55
CA ASN A 20 -4.62 13.38 13.21
C ASN A 20 -3.53 14.25 12.58
N ILE A 21 -2.44 13.61 12.11
CA ILE A 21 -1.37 14.30 11.36
C ILE A 21 -1.93 14.78 10.02
N TYR A 22 -2.67 13.92 9.32
CA TYR A 22 -3.30 14.29 8.05
C TYR A 22 -4.25 15.47 8.20
N ALA A 23 -5.11 15.47 9.21
CA ALA A 23 -6.04 16.58 9.47
C ALA A 23 -5.32 17.92 9.74
N ALA A 24 -4.12 17.89 10.33
CA ALA A 24 -3.36 19.08 10.68
C ALA A 24 -2.38 19.54 9.58
N GLN A 25 -1.80 18.62 8.82
CA GLN A 25 -0.65 18.87 7.94
C GLN A 25 -0.80 18.26 6.53
N GLY A 26 -1.93 17.61 6.24
CA GLY A 26 -2.18 16.95 4.96
C GLY A 26 -1.29 15.74 4.71
N GLY A 27 -1.27 15.28 3.45
CA GLY A 27 -0.51 14.10 3.03
C GLY A 27 1.00 14.24 3.22
N GLN A 28 1.53 15.45 3.05
CA GLN A 28 2.95 15.74 3.27
C GLN A 28 3.37 15.49 4.73
N GLY A 29 2.53 15.89 5.70
CA GLY A 29 2.79 15.61 7.11
C GLY A 29 2.78 14.11 7.43
N VAL A 30 1.86 13.36 6.81
CA VAL A 30 1.82 11.90 6.95
C VAL A 30 3.07 11.26 6.35
N ALA A 31 3.47 11.65 5.14
CA ALA A 31 4.68 11.13 4.49
C ALA A 31 5.93 11.40 5.34
N ALA A 32 6.07 12.60 5.91
CA ALA A 32 7.17 12.94 6.81
C ALA A 32 7.16 12.07 8.08
N ALA A 33 6.00 11.91 8.72
CA ALA A 33 5.90 11.11 9.95
C ALA A 33 6.20 9.62 9.73
N VAL A 34 5.75 9.05 8.61
CA VAL A 34 6.06 7.66 8.26
C VAL A 34 7.53 7.52 7.84
N SER A 35 8.07 8.51 7.13
CA SER A 35 9.51 8.59 6.79
C SER A 35 10.38 8.52 8.05
N ASP A 36 10.06 9.34 9.04
CA ASP A 36 10.79 9.38 10.31
C ASP A 36 10.68 8.05 11.07
N ALA A 37 9.47 7.46 11.13
CA ALA A 37 9.24 6.21 11.84
C ALA A 37 9.93 5.00 11.19
N LEU A 38 10.09 4.98 9.86
CA LEU A 38 10.73 3.90 9.12
C LEU A 38 12.19 4.16 8.80
N GLY A 39 12.70 5.37 9.02
CA GLY A 39 14.07 5.75 8.69
C GLY A 39 14.38 5.75 7.19
N ILE A 40 13.38 6.05 6.33
CA ILE A 40 13.51 6.10 4.87
C ILE A 40 12.96 7.41 4.33
N LYS A 41 13.39 7.81 3.12
CA LYS A 41 12.86 8.99 2.44
C LYS A 41 11.87 8.56 1.36
N PHE A 42 10.77 9.27 1.25
CA PHE A 42 9.80 9.12 0.17
C PHE A 42 10.01 10.20 -0.90
N ASP A 43 9.82 9.85 -2.17
CA ASP A 43 9.84 10.80 -3.30
C ASP A 43 8.59 11.69 -3.31
N GLY A 44 7.50 11.26 -2.67
CA GLY A 44 6.24 11.95 -2.57
C GLY A 44 5.15 11.07 -1.96
N TYR A 45 3.92 11.54 -1.99
CA TYR A 45 2.76 10.80 -1.52
C TYR A 45 1.61 10.81 -2.54
N VAL A 46 0.76 9.83 -2.42
CA VAL A 46 -0.55 9.77 -3.11
C VAL A 46 -1.59 9.32 -2.11
N LYS A 47 -2.67 10.09 -2.00
CA LYS A 47 -3.85 9.70 -1.22
C LYS A 47 -4.99 9.36 -2.15
N PHE A 48 -5.47 8.16 -2.06
CA PHE A 48 -6.62 7.69 -2.80
C PHE A 48 -7.89 7.75 -1.95
N ASP A 49 -8.96 8.26 -2.52
CA ASP A 49 -10.31 7.94 -2.08
C ASP A 49 -10.80 6.63 -2.74
N ARG A 50 -12.01 6.19 -2.39
CA ARG A 50 -12.57 4.95 -2.95
C ARG A 50 -12.61 4.98 -4.47
N ALA A 51 -13.06 6.08 -5.06
CA ALA A 51 -13.25 6.18 -6.50
C ALA A 51 -11.91 6.14 -7.26
N THR A 52 -10.94 6.92 -6.82
CA THR A 52 -9.60 6.96 -7.43
C THR A 52 -8.85 5.64 -7.25
N LEU A 53 -8.93 5.00 -6.07
CA LEU A 53 -8.28 3.70 -5.84
C LEU A 53 -8.92 2.58 -6.67
N THR A 54 -10.25 2.50 -6.71
CA THR A 54 -10.94 1.50 -7.53
C THR A 54 -10.72 1.74 -9.02
N GLY A 55 -10.63 3.00 -9.47
CA GLY A 55 -10.26 3.36 -10.83
C GLY A 55 -8.86 2.86 -11.20
N LEU A 56 -7.87 3.16 -10.36
CA LEU A 56 -6.49 2.70 -10.55
C LEU A 56 -6.43 1.15 -10.62
N ILE A 57 -7.08 0.45 -9.69
CA ILE A 57 -7.10 -1.02 -9.68
C ILE A 57 -7.81 -1.57 -10.93
N ALA A 58 -8.91 -0.94 -11.37
CA ALA A 58 -9.61 -1.36 -12.58
C ALA A 58 -8.74 -1.21 -13.84
N THR A 59 -7.86 -0.21 -13.87
CA THR A 59 -6.87 -0.02 -14.94
C THR A 59 -5.81 -1.14 -14.94
N TYR A 60 -5.44 -1.68 -13.77
CA TYR A 60 -4.58 -2.88 -13.68
C TYR A 60 -5.26 -4.14 -14.18
N GLY A 61 -6.54 -4.32 -13.92
CA GLY A 61 -7.34 -5.50 -14.22
C GLY A 61 -7.69 -6.32 -12.98
N ASN A 62 -8.38 -7.43 -13.22
CA ASN A 62 -8.72 -8.36 -12.15
C ASN A 62 -7.47 -9.14 -11.69
N VAL A 63 -7.56 -9.70 -10.49
CA VAL A 63 -6.52 -10.57 -9.93
C VAL A 63 -7.13 -11.88 -9.43
N GLU A 64 -6.49 -13.00 -9.71
CA GLU A 64 -6.77 -14.29 -9.10
C GLU A 64 -6.08 -14.34 -7.74
N TYR A 65 -6.83 -14.58 -6.68
CA TYR A 65 -6.31 -14.57 -5.33
C TYR A 65 -6.89 -15.71 -4.50
N ASN A 66 -6.02 -16.45 -3.83
CA ASN A 66 -6.44 -17.50 -2.91
C ASN A 66 -6.70 -16.92 -1.52
N VAL A 67 -7.97 -16.87 -1.14
CA VAL A 67 -8.43 -16.36 0.15
C VAL A 67 -8.25 -17.42 1.22
N ALA A 68 -7.41 -17.15 2.21
CA ALA A 68 -7.09 -18.11 3.25
C ALA A 68 -8.29 -18.49 4.14
N LYS A 69 -9.19 -17.54 4.40
CA LYS A 69 -10.33 -17.68 5.30
C LYS A 69 -11.53 -16.90 4.77
N THR A 70 -12.74 -17.47 4.87
CA THR A 70 -13.95 -16.73 4.53
C THR A 70 -14.13 -15.51 5.43
N LEU A 71 -14.34 -14.35 4.80
CA LEU A 71 -14.58 -13.07 5.46
C LEU A 71 -16.04 -12.64 5.24
N LEU A 72 -16.67 -12.14 6.27
CA LEU A 72 -18.00 -11.54 6.20
C LEU A 72 -17.82 -10.03 6.31
N ILE A 73 -17.94 -9.35 5.18
CA ILE A 73 -17.80 -7.88 5.11
C ILE A 73 -19.18 -7.26 5.21
N THR A 74 -19.38 -6.41 6.22
CA THR A 74 -20.61 -5.68 6.41
C THR A 74 -20.42 -4.25 5.91
N ASP A 75 -21.27 -3.82 4.96
CA ASP A 75 -21.34 -2.45 4.48
C ASP A 75 -22.76 -1.92 4.76
N GLY A 76 -22.91 -1.22 5.86
CA GLY A 76 -24.22 -0.82 6.36
C GLY A 76 -25.09 -2.02 6.77
N THR A 77 -26.18 -2.28 6.02
CA THR A 77 -27.09 -3.41 6.27
C THR A 77 -26.79 -4.63 5.39
N GLU A 78 -25.91 -4.50 4.42
CA GLU A 78 -25.55 -5.58 3.50
C GLU A 78 -24.34 -6.36 4.04
N VAL A 79 -24.43 -7.67 3.98
CA VAL A 79 -23.35 -8.58 4.33
C VAL A 79 -22.91 -9.30 3.05
N GLU A 80 -21.66 -9.10 2.66
CA GLU A 80 -21.06 -9.83 1.56
C GLU A 80 -20.04 -10.83 2.10
N ALA A 81 -20.10 -12.07 1.62
CA ALA A 81 -19.12 -13.08 1.92
C ALA A 81 -18.02 -13.11 0.84
N ILE A 82 -16.76 -12.91 1.23
CA ILE A 82 -15.61 -13.29 0.44
C ILE A 82 -15.21 -14.68 0.89
N ASN A 83 -15.56 -15.69 0.11
CA ASN A 83 -15.33 -17.09 0.48
C ASN A 83 -13.83 -17.44 0.43
N SER A 84 -13.40 -18.39 1.25
CA SER A 84 -12.07 -18.98 1.17
C SER A 84 -11.85 -19.73 -0.13
N GLY A 85 -10.59 -19.91 -0.53
CA GLY A 85 -10.18 -20.55 -1.77
C GLY A 85 -9.96 -19.55 -2.92
N ASP A 86 -9.83 -20.08 -4.13
CA ASP A 86 -9.51 -19.27 -5.31
C ASP A 86 -10.69 -18.39 -5.71
N GLN A 87 -10.42 -17.10 -5.83
CA GLN A 87 -11.40 -16.06 -6.12
C GLN A 87 -10.85 -15.12 -7.21
N ILE A 88 -11.74 -14.61 -8.05
CA ILE A 88 -11.44 -13.48 -8.92
C ILE A 88 -11.82 -12.20 -8.20
N PHE A 89 -10.83 -11.32 -7.99
CA PHE A 89 -11.01 -10.02 -7.35
C PHE A 89 -11.12 -8.93 -8.42
N THR A 90 -12.28 -8.31 -8.49
CA THR A 90 -12.49 -7.04 -9.20
C THR A 90 -11.94 -5.89 -8.37
N ALA A 91 -11.80 -4.71 -8.97
CA ALA A 91 -11.36 -3.50 -8.27
C ALA A 91 -12.15 -3.23 -6.98
N GLU A 92 -13.47 -3.36 -7.02
CA GLU A 92 -14.32 -3.17 -5.86
C GLU A 92 -14.06 -4.22 -4.76
N LYS A 93 -13.87 -5.49 -5.14
CA LYS A 93 -13.56 -6.54 -4.18
C LYS A 93 -12.16 -6.36 -3.55
N VAL A 94 -11.17 -5.91 -4.33
CA VAL A 94 -9.84 -5.53 -3.81
C VAL A 94 -9.97 -4.40 -2.79
N PHE A 95 -10.72 -3.34 -3.13
CA PHE A 95 -10.93 -2.23 -2.21
C PHE A 95 -11.58 -2.69 -0.90
N ARG A 96 -12.67 -3.45 -0.96
CA ARG A 96 -13.35 -3.98 0.23
C ARG A 96 -12.44 -4.85 1.09
N TYR A 97 -11.61 -5.69 0.47
CA TYR A 97 -10.66 -6.53 1.17
C TYR A 97 -9.59 -5.72 1.90
N ILE A 98 -9.01 -4.70 1.25
CA ILE A 98 -8.00 -3.80 1.86
C ILE A 98 -8.60 -3.04 3.05
N MET A 99 -9.84 -2.56 2.90
CA MET A 99 -10.53 -1.77 3.93
C MET A 99 -11.10 -2.62 5.06
N PHE A 100 -11.16 -3.94 4.90
CA PHE A 100 -11.68 -4.82 5.94
C PHE A 100 -10.74 -4.84 7.15
N ALA A 101 -11.30 -4.62 8.33
CA ALA A 101 -10.51 -4.46 9.56
C ALA A 101 -10.37 -5.78 10.34
N ASP A 102 -11.39 -6.64 10.31
CA ASP A 102 -11.48 -7.81 11.17
C ASP A 102 -11.19 -9.12 10.43
N PHE A 103 -9.92 -9.44 10.26
CA PHE A 103 -9.50 -10.73 9.74
C PHE A 103 -9.58 -11.87 10.79
N GLY A 104 -10.00 -11.57 12.01
CA GLY A 104 -10.12 -12.52 13.11
C GLY A 104 -8.80 -12.96 13.71
N GLU A 105 -7.74 -12.20 13.48
CA GLU A 105 -6.37 -12.38 13.95
C GLU A 105 -5.79 -10.99 14.31
N ASP A 106 -4.49 -10.91 14.56
CA ASP A 106 -3.83 -9.64 14.84
C ASP A 106 -3.66 -8.75 13.59
N GLU A 107 -3.25 -7.50 13.80
CA GLU A 107 -3.05 -6.53 12.72
C GLU A 107 -1.90 -6.95 11.77
N SER A 108 -0.90 -7.65 12.27
CA SER A 108 0.19 -8.18 11.44
C SER A 108 -0.34 -9.21 10.43
N TYR A 109 -1.28 -10.07 10.84
CA TYR A 109 -1.96 -10.99 9.91
C TYR A 109 -2.74 -10.24 8.84
N ARG A 110 -3.51 -9.20 9.23
CA ARG A 110 -4.22 -8.34 8.30
C ARG A 110 -3.27 -7.72 7.27
N PHE A 111 -2.16 -7.16 7.70
CA PHE A 111 -1.16 -6.56 6.80
C PHE A 111 -0.50 -7.59 5.88
N ASN A 112 -0.26 -8.81 6.35
CA ASN A 112 0.23 -9.89 5.49
C ASN A 112 -0.79 -10.24 4.39
N MET A 113 -2.09 -10.31 4.73
CA MET A 113 -3.13 -10.61 3.74
C MET A 113 -3.28 -9.48 2.71
N ILE A 114 -3.27 -8.22 3.14
CA ILE A 114 -3.31 -7.05 2.23
C ILE A 114 -2.05 -7.01 1.36
N GLY A 115 -0.88 -7.16 1.93
CA GLY A 115 0.38 -7.17 1.20
C GLY A 115 0.41 -8.29 0.15
N SER A 116 0.00 -9.49 0.51
CA SER A 116 -0.12 -10.63 -0.39
C SER A 116 -1.05 -10.35 -1.58
N LEU A 117 -2.25 -9.80 -1.34
CA LEU A 117 -3.18 -9.43 -2.41
C LEU A 117 -2.59 -8.38 -3.34
N LEU A 118 -1.95 -7.34 -2.80
CA LEU A 118 -1.38 -6.26 -3.60
C LEU A 118 -0.22 -6.72 -4.48
N ILE A 119 0.64 -7.62 -3.99
CA ILE A 119 1.70 -8.16 -4.84
C ILE A 119 1.16 -9.09 -5.93
N GLU A 120 0.12 -9.88 -5.65
CA GLU A 120 -0.54 -10.69 -6.67
C GLU A 120 -1.18 -9.81 -7.75
N LEU A 121 -1.89 -8.74 -7.37
CA LEU A 121 -2.45 -7.76 -8.29
C LEU A 121 -1.37 -7.22 -9.25
N VAL A 122 -0.22 -6.81 -8.71
CA VAL A 122 0.88 -6.27 -9.53
C VAL A 122 1.53 -7.38 -10.36
N ASN A 123 1.89 -8.52 -9.77
CA ASN A 123 2.67 -9.56 -10.44
C ASN A 123 1.89 -10.22 -11.58
N GLN A 124 0.58 -10.43 -11.44
CA GLN A 124 -0.25 -10.99 -12.50
C GLN A 124 -0.43 -10.03 -13.68
N ASN A 125 -0.40 -8.73 -13.41
CA ASN A 125 -0.68 -7.71 -14.44
C ASN A 125 0.57 -7.01 -14.99
N VAL A 126 1.75 -7.18 -14.35
CA VAL A 126 2.97 -6.46 -14.74
C VAL A 126 3.40 -6.70 -16.19
N SER A 127 3.18 -7.90 -16.73
CA SER A 127 3.54 -8.25 -18.11
C SER A 127 2.71 -7.52 -19.16
N TYR A 128 1.55 -6.98 -18.80
CA TYR A 128 0.68 -6.21 -19.69
C TYR A 128 0.96 -4.71 -19.66
N ILE A 129 1.87 -4.26 -18.77
CA ILE A 129 2.20 -2.84 -18.64
C ILE A 129 3.03 -2.39 -19.83
N ASP A 130 2.47 -1.49 -20.60
CA ASP A 130 3.14 -0.78 -21.69
C ASP A 130 3.18 0.73 -21.46
N GLY A 131 3.72 1.46 -22.44
CA GLY A 131 3.82 2.92 -22.36
C GLY A 131 2.47 3.65 -22.29
N SER A 132 1.41 3.07 -22.85
CA SER A 132 0.04 3.61 -22.83
C SER A 132 -0.57 3.43 -21.46
N LEU A 133 -0.45 2.23 -20.90
CA LEU A 133 -0.97 1.90 -19.58
C LEU A 133 -0.27 2.72 -18.47
N LEU A 134 1.06 2.89 -18.57
CA LEU A 134 1.80 3.77 -17.64
C LEU A 134 1.35 5.25 -17.74
N THR A 135 0.90 5.70 -18.92
CA THR A 135 0.34 7.05 -19.05
C THR A 135 -1.02 7.12 -18.33
N ALA A 136 -1.89 6.14 -18.51
CA ALA A 136 -3.16 6.07 -17.79
C ALA A 136 -2.96 6.03 -16.27
N TYR A 137 -2.01 5.24 -15.76
CA TYR A 137 -1.68 5.25 -14.33
C TYR A 137 -1.18 6.60 -13.82
N ALA A 138 -0.35 7.29 -14.63
CA ALA A 138 0.11 8.61 -14.26
C ALA A 138 -1.04 9.63 -14.18
N GLU A 139 -2.01 9.54 -15.08
CA GLU A 139 -3.23 10.36 -15.06
C GLU A 139 -4.09 10.04 -13.82
N ASP A 140 -4.29 8.78 -13.49
CA ASP A 140 -5.03 8.36 -12.30
C ASP A 140 -4.35 8.86 -11.00
N ILE A 141 -3.02 8.78 -10.93
CA ILE A 141 -2.23 9.30 -9.80
C ILE A 141 -2.37 10.83 -9.70
N LEU A 142 -2.28 11.54 -10.82
CA LEU A 142 -2.39 13.01 -10.84
C LEU A 142 -3.81 13.52 -10.55
N ASN A 143 -4.82 12.67 -10.72
CA ASN A 143 -6.21 12.97 -10.33
C ASN A 143 -6.48 12.72 -8.82
N ALA A 144 -5.59 12.01 -8.14
CA ALA A 144 -5.64 11.83 -6.69
C ALA A 144 -5.03 13.05 -5.95
N GLU A 145 -5.16 13.07 -4.63
CA GLU A 145 -4.42 14.03 -3.80
C GLU A 145 -2.95 13.61 -3.72
N THR A 146 -2.05 14.41 -4.31
CA THR A 146 -0.63 14.07 -4.40
C THR A 146 0.25 15.31 -4.49
N ASP A 147 1.53 15.19 -4.11
CA ASP A 147 2.60 16.16 -4.41
C ASP A 147 3.48 15.70 -5.59
N LEU A 148 3.19 14.54 -6.18
CA LEU A 148 3.86 14.11 -7.40
C LEU A 148 3.43 14.98 -8.59
N THR A 149 4.38 15.28 -9.47
CA THR A 149 4.14 16.05 -10.68
C THR A 149 4.24 15.19 -11.93
N ALA A 150 3.65 15.67 -13.03
CA ALA A 150 3.76 15.01 -14.33
C ALA A 150 5.23 14.82 -14.76
N ASP A 151 6.12 15.76 -14.42
CA ASP A 151 7.56 15.67 -14.71
C ASP A 151 8.23 14.54 -13.95
N ILE A 152 7.92 14.38 -12.65
CA ILE A 152 8.43 13.28 -11.82
C ILE A 152 7.95 11.94 -12.39
N LEU A 153 6.67 11.78 -12.69
CA LEU A 153 6.11 10.55 -13.23
C LEU A 153 6.67 10.24 -14.62
N SER A 154 6.83 11.25 -15.47
CA SER A 154 7.43 11.12 -16.80
C SER A 154 8.90 10.68 -16.72
N ALA A 155 9.68 11.25 -15.82
CA ALA A 155 11.07 10.87 -15.60
C ALA A 155 11.21 9.40 -15.13
N ARG A 156 10.26 8.88 -14.36
CA ARG A 156 10.26 7.49 -13.88
C ARG A 156 9.73 6.48 -14.92
N LYS A 157 8.98 6.93 -15.93
CA LYS A 157 8.35 6.09 -16.95
C LYS A 157 9.34 5.14 -17.64
N ALA A 158 10.49 5.65 -18.06
CA ALA A 158 11.51 4.85 -18.75
C ALA A 158 12.08 3.75 -17.83
N ALA A 159 12.32 4.06 -16.55
CA ALA A 159 12.78 3.09 -15.57
C ALA A 159 11.73 1.99 -15.33
N MET A 160 10.46 2.36 -15.22
CA MET A 160 9.35 1.41 -15.05
C MET A 160 9.21 0.48 -16.26
N LEU A 161 9.27 1.01 -17.48
CA LEU A 161 9.24 0.19 -18.70
C LEU A 161 10.42 -0.75 -18.80
N ASN A 162 11.61 -0.33 -18.41
CA ASN A 162 12.78 -1.21 -18.35
C ASN A 162 12.60 -2.32 -17.32
N THR A 163 12.06 -2.01 -16.15
CA THR A 163 11.74 -3.00 -15.10
C THR A 163 10.81 -4.08 -15.65
N VAL A 164 9.73 -3.69 -16.32
CA VAL A 164 8.78 -4.62 -16.95
C VAL A 164 9.47 -5.45 -18.05
N LYS A 165 10.21 -4.81 -18.95
CA LYS A 165 10.84 -5.43 -20.11
C LYS A 165 11.88 -6.50 -19.73
N TYR A 166 12.65 -6.26 -18.69
CA TYR A 166 13.74 -7.14 -18.28
C TYR A 166 13.36 -8.13 -17.18
N GLY A 167 12.08 -8.19 -16.79
CA GLY A 167 11.58 -9.17 -15.83
C GLY A 167 12.22 -9.03 -14.45
N ILE A 168 12.53 -7.79 -14.05
CA ILE A 168 13.17 -7.54 -12.76
C ILE A 168 12.17 -7.87 -11.66
N ASN A 169 12.63 -8.68 -10.75
CA ASN A 169 12.00 -9.20 -9.52
C ASN A 169 10.51 -8.87 -9.32
N PRO A 170 9.67 -9.86 -9.08
CA PRO A 170 8.27 -9.63 -8.77
C PRO A 170 8.12 -8.62 -7.61
N ALA A 171 7.00 -7.94 -7.58
CA ALA A 171 6.65 -7.12 -6.42
C ALA A 171 6.68 -7.98 -5.15
N ASP A 172 7.13 -7.41 -4.06
CA ASP A 172 7.13 -8.04 -2.74
C ASP A 172 6.57 -7.09 -1.69
N TYR A 173 6.31 -7.61 -0.50
CA TYR A 173 5.92 -6.81 0.65
C TYR A 173 6.76 -7.16 1.88
N TYR A 174 6.73 -6.26 2.84
CA TYR A 174 7.35 -6.46 4.14
C TYR A 174 6.48 -5.83 5.22
N VAL A 175 6.06 -6.62 6.19
CA VAL A 175 5.31 -6.14 7.35
C VAL A 175 6.31 -5.80 8.45
N PRO A 176 6.38 -4.54 8.89
CA PRO A 176 7.30 -4.17 9.95
C PRO A 176 6.98 -4.89 11.27
N TYR A 177 8.00 -5.35 11.96
CA TYR A 177 7.89 -5.84 13.33
C TYR A 177 8.11 -4.71 14.31
N GLY A 178 7.38 -4.74 15.43
CA GLY A 178 7.49 -3.72 16.44
C GLY A 178 6.68 -4.08 17.70
N VAL A 179 6.49 -3.09 18.54
CA VAL A 179 5.76 -3.24 19.81
C VAL A 179 4.62 -2.23 19.85
N TYR A 180 3.43 -2.72 20.19
CA TYR A 180 2.27 -1.87 20.47
C TYR A 180 2.32 -1.38 21.91
N GLY A 181 2.17 -0.07 22.10
CA GLY A 181 1.93 0.54 23.40
C GLY A 181 0.45 0.45 23.80
N ASP A 182 0.18 0.62 25.10
CA ASP A 182 -1.18 0.61 25.65
C ASP A 182 -2.06 1.76 25.10
N ASP A 183 -1.43 2.81 24.57
CA ASP A 183 -2.06 3.96 23.94
C ASP A 183 -2.35 3.77 22.43
N GLY A 184 -2.08 2.59 21.90
CA GLY A 184 -2.21 2.27 20.48
C GLY A 184 -1.03 2.71 19.61
N SER A 185 0.05 3.22 20.22
CA SER A 185 1.29 3.51 19.49
C SER A 185 1.93 2.23 18.97
N PHE A 186 2.62 2.34 17.83
CA PHE A 186 3.41 1.25 17.28
C PHE A 186 4.85 1.72 17.05
N THR A 187 5.77 1.16 17.82
CA THR A 187 7.20 1.42 17.69
C THR A 187 7.84 0.32 16.85
N VAL A 188 8.35 0.68 15.68
CA VAL A 188 9.04 -0.25 14.77
C VAL A 188 10.38 -0.65 15.40
N SER A 189 10.71 -1.94 15.36
CA SER A 189 11.98 -2.43 15.88
C SER A 189 13.17 -2.01 15.00
N ASP A 190 14.34 -1.82 15.61
CA ASP A 190 15.58 -1.46 14.89
C ASP A 190 15.92 -2.45 13.78
N ASN A 191 15.68 -3.75 14.00
CA ASN A 191 15.88 -4.77 12.98
C ASN A 191 14.94 -4.58 11.79
N SER A 192 13.69 -4.18 12.01
CA SER A 192 12.75 -3.86 10.93
C SER A 192 13.19 -2.62 10.17
N ILE A 193 13.60 -1.56 10.86
CA ILE A 193 14.12 -0.33 10.27
C ILE A 193 15.33 -0.66 9.37
N THR A 194 16.32 -1.38 9.91
CA THR A 194 17.48 -1.82 9.13
C THR A 194 17.09 -2.63 7.90
N THR A 195 16.15 -3.57 8.04
CA THR A 195 15.65 -4.37 6.92
C THR A 195 14.98 -3.50 5.85
N ILE A 196 14.16 -2.53 6.26
CA ILE A 196 13.47 -1.61 5.36
C ILE A 196 14.49 -0.74 4.61
N GLN A 197 15.46 -0.16 5.31
CA GLN A 197 16.52 0.67 4.72
C GLN A 197 17.35 -0.12 3.69
N GLN A 198 17.82 -1.32 4.05
CA GLN A 198 18.56 -2.20 3.13
C GLN A 198 17.73 -2.53 1.88
N LYS A 199 16.46 -2.86 2.07
CA LYS A 199 15.56 -3.23 0.99
C LYS A 199 15.13 -2.02 0.13
N SER A 200 15.13 -0.81 0.66
CA SER A 200 14.83 0.44 -0.09
C SER A 200 16.05 1.01 -0.82
N GLY A 201 17.23 0.45 -0.62
CA GLY A 201 18.48 0.97 -1.16
C GLY A 201 18.96 2.27 -0.49
N GLN A 202 18.40 2.60 0.67
CA GLN A 202 18.74 3.79 1.45
C GLN A 202 19.55 3.38 2.69
N ASN A 203 20.65 2.66 2.48
CA ASN A 203 21.59 2.42 3.57
C ASN A 203 22.27 3.75 3.93
N GLU A 204 22.41 4.05 5.23
CA GLU A 204 23.26 5.15 5.66
C GLU A 204 24.67 4.91 5.11
N GLU A 205 25.22 5.89 4.38
CA GLU A 205 26.64 5.98 4.06
C GLU A 205 27.46 6.38 5.30
#